data_ecd9ff7918cd377125d3a548ad795fba
#
_entry.id   ecd9ff7918cd377125d3a548ad795fba
#
_cell.length_a   1.000
_cell.length_b   1.000
_cell.length_c   1.000
_cell.angle_alpha   90.00
_cell.angle_beta   90.00
_cell.angle_gamma   90.00
#
_symmetry.space_group_name_H-M   'P 1'
#
loop_
_entity.id
_entity.type
_entity.pdbx_description
1 polymer ?
#
loop_
_entity_poly.entity_id
_entity_poly.type
_entity_poly.pdbx_seq_one_letter_code
_entity_poly.pdbx_strand_id
1 'polypeptide(L)'
;MNVINKDYESKYKKQILELFQKTYGKEMTEAFWNWRFEKYPFKQSLIRLSFFDEKLVAHYLLQPAKLLLRSCEIDALYSMTTMTDPNFSGQGLMTKLANEVYAIGQKLNYNFVYGFANRNSHYMFSEKLGFKTIVMPEYSVNMENNNHANLNYTCSDICYFDDSYSDFYEKYVKKRIDKIMRIRTADYMNWRFLNHPENKYKCYVISLNDEVKGYFVLKNYNNIKCHIVDFLIFDDPCCYDSMIDTAISFCKCNGIEKLTLWMNKTLSLYDHLNKTGLTENLMENYLVIKSLTPDLDLSEIEKIDNWYLTMADSDVY
;
A
#
# COMPACT_ATOMS: atom_id res chain seq x y z
N MET A 1 -9.81 8.66 34.78
CA MET A 1 -10.81 8.19 33.80
C MET A 1 -10.67 6.67 33.68
N ASN A 2 -11.72 5.90 33.88
CA ASN A 2 -11.64 4.44 33.84
C ASN A 2 -11.89 3.97 32.38
N VAL A 3 -10.80 3.76 31.62
CA VAL A 3 -10.84 3.26 30.25
C VAL A 3 -10.49 1.77 30.23
N ILE A 4 -11.33 0.94 29.62
CA ILE A 4 -11.16 -0.50 29.52
C ILE A 4 -10.76 -0.87 28.09
N ASN A 5 -9.68 -1.64 27.92
CA ASN A 5 -9.27 -2.16 26.63
C ASN A 5 -9.82 -3.56 26.40
N LYS A 6 -10.29 -3.80 25.18
CA LYS A 6 -10.88 -5.09 24.77
C LYS A 6 -10.32 -5.53 23.41
N ASP A 7 -10.40 -6.84 23.15
CA ASP A 7 -10.22 -7.39 21.82
C ASP A 7 -11.43 -7.07 20.94
N TYR A 8 -11.21 -7.10 19.63
CA TYR A 8 -12.27 -6.94 18.66
C TYR A 8 -13.24 -8.13 18.72
N GLU A 9 -14.52 -7.81 18.73
CA GLU A 9 -15.62 -8.73 18.46
C GLU A 9 -16.56 -8.08 17.42
N SER A 10 -17.21 -8.89 16.58
CA SER A 10 -18.08 -8.39 15.50
C SER A 10 -19.17 -7.43 15.96
N LYS A 11 -19.67 -7.58 17.20
CA LYS A 11 -20.64 -6.67 17.82
C LYS A 11 -20.18 -5.21 17.93
N TYR A 12 -18.85 -4.96 17.91
CA TYR A 12 -18.28 -3.62 18.00
C TYR A 12 -18.13 -2.92 16.65
N LYS A 13 -18.37 -3.63 15.52
CA LYS A 13 -18.23 -3.11 14.17
C LYS A 13 -18.94 -1.76 13.97
N LYS A 14 -20.20 -1.67 14.38
CA LYS A 14 -20.97 -0.43 14.26
C LYS A 14 -20.28 0.75 14.96
N GLN A 15 -19.81 0.56 16.19
CA GLN A 15 -19.12 1.61 16.94
C GLN A 15 -17.77 2.00 16.28
N ILE A 16 -17.09 1.05 15.61
CA ILE A 16 -15.85 1.33 14.87
C ILE A 16 -16.15 2.22 13.65
N LEU A 17 -17.22 1.93 12.90
CA LEU A 17 -17.63 2.74 11.75
C LEU A 17 -18.05 4.16 12.19
N GLU A 18 -18.78 4.29 13.29
CA GLU A 18 -19.15 5.58 13.89
C GLU A 18 -17.90 6.37 14.34
N LEU A 19 -16.93 5.69 14.99
CA LEU A 19 -15.66 6.32 15.40
C LEU A 19 -14.85 6.77 14.18
N PHE A 20 -14.84 5.98 13.10
CA PHE A 20 -14.18 6.32 11.86
C PHE A 20 -14.74 7.63 11.26
N GLN A 21 -16.06 7.71 11.14
CA GLN A 21 -16.72 8.92 10.64
C GLN A 21 -16.40 10.13 11.51
N LYS A 22 -16.41 9.96 12.83
CA LYS A 22 -16.08 11.05 13.78
C LYS A 22 -14.64 11.51 13.68
N THR A 23 -13.71 10.58 13.45
CA THR A 23 -12.27 10.87 13.40
C THR A 23 -11.84 11.46 12.07
N TYR A 24 -12.37 10.94 10.95
CA TYR A 24 -11.91 11.31 9.60
C TYR A 24 -12.89 12.18 8.83
N GLY A 25 -14.08 12.44 9.34
CA GLY A 25 -15.11 13.25 8.68
C GLY A 25 -15.72 12.62 7.44
N LYS A 26 -15.49 11.31 7.22
CA LYS A 26 -16.03 10.53 6.09
C LYS A 26 -16.54 9.19 6.58
N GLU A 27 -17.51 8.65 5.87
CA GLU A 27 -18.06 7.33 6.16
C GLU A 27 -17.10 6.21 5.70
N MET A 28 -17.04 5.12 6.47
CA MET A 28 -16.52 3.83 6.03
C MET A 28 -17.72 2.90 5.86
N THR A 29 -17.97 2.44 4.63
CA THR A 29 -19.10 1.55 4.37
C THR A 29 -18.88 0.15 4.96
N GLU A 30 -19.96 -0.57 5.28
CA GLU A 30 -19.85 -1.97 5.67
C GLU A 30 -19.25 -2.84 4.56
N ALA A 31 -19.52 -2.51 3.30
CA ALA A 31 -18.93 -3.20 2.15
C ALA A 31 -17.40 -3.08 2.15
N PHE A 32 -16.88 -1.86 2.42
CA PHE A 32 -15.45 -1.62 2.54
C PHE A 32 -14.85 -2.36 3.73
N TRP A 33 -15.50 -2.30 4.91
CA TRP A 33 -15.06 -3.03 6.10
C TRP A 33 -14.95 -4.54 5.82
N ASN A 34 -16.01 -5.13 5.25
CA ASN A 34 -16.04 -6.56 4.95
C ASN A 34 -14.95 -6.96 3.96
N TRP A 35 -14.77 -6.17 2.90
CA TRP A 35 -13.71 -6.39 1.94
C TRP A 35 -12.32 -6.29 2.60
N ARG A 36 -12.08 -5.22 3.34
CA ARG A 36 -10.74 -4.90 3.86
C ARG A 36 -10.30 -5.82 4.99
N PHE A 37 -11.21 -6.20 5.89
CA PHE A 37 -10.86 -6.87 7.14
C PHE A 37 -11.42 -8.29 7.27
N GLU A 38 -12.62 -8.57 6.76
CA GLU A 38 -13.23 -9.89 6.86
C GLU A 38 -12.90 -10.81 5.67
N LYS A 39 -12.75 -10.24 4.45
CA LYS A 39 -12.39 -10.96 3.22
C LYS A 39 -10.91 -10.78 2.82
N TYR A 40 -10.09 -10.31 3.74
CA TYR A 40 -8.66 -10.19 3.49
C TYR A 40 -8.03 -11.57 3.25
N PRO A 41 -7.21 -11.75 2.15
CA PRO A 41 -6.78 -13.08 1.72
C PRO A 41 -5.73 -13.75 2.61
N PHE A 42 -5.23 -13.05 3.63
CA PHE A 42 -4.26 -13.60 4.58
C PHE A 42 -4.88 -13.80 5.98
N LYS A 43 -4.07 -13.72 7.04
CA LYS A 43 -4.52 -13.90 8.43
C LYS A 43 -5.39 -12.73 8.91
N GLN A 44 -6.21 -12.97 9.92
CA GLN A 44 -7.04 -11.93 10.55
C GLN A 44 -6.20 -10.80 11.16
N SER A 45 -6.75 -9.58 11.09
CA SER A 45 -6.15 -8.39 11.68
C SER A 45 -6.12 -8.46 13.21
N LEU A 46 -5.06 -7.91 13.82
CA LEU A 46 -4.95 -7.73 15.26
C LEU A 46 -5.57 -6.37 15.59
N ILE A 47 -6.65 -6.36 16.36
CA ILE A 47 -7.41 -5.14 16.68
C ILE A 47 -7.57 -5.01 18.19
N ARG A 48 -7.22 -3.82 18.71
CA ARG A 48 -7.49 -3.45 20.10
C ARG A 48 -8.35 -2.21 20.16
N LEU A 49 -9.25 -2.19 21.13
CA LEU A 49 -10.31 -1.20 21.31
C LEU A 49 -10.26 -0.64 22.73
N SER A 50 -10.41 0.68 22.89
CA SER A 50 -10.57 1.33 24.18
C SER A 50 -12.00 1.83 24.36
N PHE A 51 -12.61 1.51 25.50
CA PHE A 51 -13.96 1.92 25.86
C PHE A 51 -13.96 2.80 27.10
N PHE A 52 -14.78 3.84 27.06
CA PHE A 52 -15.16 4.66 28.22
C PHE A 52 -16.68 4.69 28.33
N ASP A 53 -17.22 4.26 29.46
CA ASP A 53 -18.66 4.11 29.68
C ASP A 53 -19.37 3.41 28.50
N GLU A 54 -18.87 2.21 28.14
CA GLU A 54 -19.33 1.37 27.03
C GLU A 54 -19.23 1.96 25.63
N LYS A 55 -18.78 3.22 25.49
CA LYS A 55 -18.55 3.88 24.22
C LYS A 55 -17.13 3.64 23.73
N LEU A 56 -16.98 3.26 22.48
CA LEU A 56 -15.68 3.12 21.83
C LEU A 56 -15.03 4.50 21.65
N VAL A 57 -13.83 4.69 22.20
CA VAL A 57 -13.09 5.95 22.18
C VAL A 57 -11.73 5.88 21.50
N ALA A 58 -11.17 4.69 21.32
CA ALA A 58 -9.98 4.51 20.50
C ALA A 58 -9.92 3.11 19.86
N HIS A 59 -9.28 3.03 18.69
CA HIS A 59 -9.11 1.83 17.89
C HIS A 59 -7.71 1.82 17.31
N TYR A 60 -7.02 0.69 17.42
CA TYR A 60 -5.74 0.44 16.77
C TYR A 60 -5.73 -0.92 16.09
N LEU A 61 -5.27 -0.96 14.85
CA LEU A 61 -5.30 -2.15 14.01
C LEU A 61 -3.95 -2.40 13.36
N LEU A 62 -3.51 -3.66 13.40
CA LEU A 62 -2.41 -4.19 12.61
C LEU A 62 -2.92 -5.31 11.71
N GLN A 63 -2.76 -5.16 10.41
CA GLN A 63 -3.10 -6.17 9.42
C GLN A 63 -1.88 -7.03 9.09
N PRO A 64 -1.97 -8.36 9.19
CA PRO A 64 -0.89 -9.24 8.74
C PRO A 64 -0.51 -8.97 7.29
N ALA A 65 0.77 -8.91 7.01
CA ALA A 65 1.31 -8.69 5.67
C ALA A 65 2.45 -9.68 5.40
N LYS A 66 2.42 -10.29 4.23
CA LYS A 66 3.54 -11.08 3.73
C LYS A 66 4.39 -10.24 2.80
N LEU A 67 5.67 -10.20 3.07
CA LEU A 67 6.66 -9.50 2.27
C LEU A 67 7.68 -10.50 1.73
N LEU A 68 8.29 -10.16 0.60
CA LEU A 68 9.54 -10.77 0.16
C LEU A 68 10.70 -9.92 0.65
N LEU A 69 11.72 -10.55 1.19
CA LEU A 69 13.02 -9.97 1.49
C LEU A 69 14.07 -10.89 0.87
N ARG A 70 14.74 -10.43 -0.20
CA ARG A 70 15.74 -11.22 -0.94
C ARG A 70 15.21 -12.63 -1.29
N SER A 71 14.02 -12.68 -1.85
CA SER A 71 13.30 -13.92 -2.24
C SER A 71 12.83 -14.82 -1.10
N CYS A 72 13.04 -14.44 0.17
CA CYS A 72 12.48 -15.12 1.34
C CYS A 72 11.19 -14.44 1.80
N GLU A 73 10.16 -15.23 2.09
CA GLU A 73 8.93 -14.69 2.67
C GLU A 73 9.17 -14.34 4.15
N ILE A 74 8.73 -13.15 4.55
CA ILE A 74 8.74 -12.69 5.93
C ILE A 74 7.35 -12.21 6.34
N ASP A 75 6.97 -12.49 7.58
CA ASP A 75 5.71 -12.03 8.17
C ASP A 75 5.93 -10.68 8.85
N ALA A 76 5.16 -9.68 8.42
CA ALA A 76 5.13 -8.34 9.00
C ALA A 76 3.70 -7.94 9.35
N LEU A 77 3.56 -6.84 10.07
CA LEU A 77 2.27 -6.24 10.39
C LEU A 77 2.16 -4.84 9.77
N TYR A 78 1.06 -4.60 9.08
CA TYR A 78 0.77 -3.31 8.47
C TYR A 78 -0.13 -2.47 9.39
N SER A 79 0.38 -1.33 9.88
CA SER A 79 -0.37 -0.41 10.73
C SER A 79 -1.27 0.49 9.91
N MET A 80 -2.58 0.47 10.22
CA MET A 80 -3.59 1.24 9.50
C MET A 80 -4.79 1.55 10.39
N THR A 81 -5.64 2.45 9.94
CA THR A 81 -6.93 2.78 10.57
C THR A 81 -6.79 3.09 12.07
N THR A 82 -5.84 3.96 12.40
CA THR A 82 -5.54 4.40 13.76
C THR A 82 -6.49 5.54 14.16
N MET A 83 -7.33 5.35 15.18
CA MET A 83 -8.38 6.31 15.54
C MET A 83 -8.44 6.57 17.03
N THR A 84 -8.66 7.84 17.38
CA THR A 84 -9.04 8.27 18.75
C THR A 84 -10.15 9.29 18.63
N ASP A 85 -11.21 9.14 19.42
CA ASP A 85 -12.27 10.15 19.54
C ASP A 85 -11.62 11.50 19.89
N PRO A 86 -11.88 12.59 19.15
CA PRO A 86 -11.27 13.89 19.39
C PRO A 86 -11.40 14.37 20.84
N ASN A 87 -12.49 14.03 21.53
CA ASN A 87 -12.72 14.39 22.93
C ASN A 87 -11.80 13.63 23.92
N PHE A 88 -11.14 12.58 23.46
CA PHE A 88 -10.22 11.74 24.24
C PHE A 88 -8.77 11.83 23.76
N SER A 89 -8.48 12.78 22.86
CA SER A 89 -7.13 13.03 22.35
C SER A 89 -6.18 13.45 23.49
N GLY A 90 -4.88 13.16 23.32
CA GLY A 90 -3.83 13.56 24.27
C GLY A 90 -3.75 12.73 25.56
N GLN A 91 -4.61 11.74 25.76
CA GLN A 91 -4.67 10.92 26.97
C GLN A 91 -3.82 9.62 26.92
N GLY A 92 -3.01 9.46 25.88
CA GLY A 92 -2.14 8.30 25.72
C GLY A 92 -2.84 6.99 25.33
N LEU A 93 -4.14 7.02 25.00
CA LEU A 93 -4.91 5.81 24.66
C LEU A 93 -4.31 5.07 23.48
N MET A 94 -3.91 5.81 22.44
CA MET A 94 -3.30 5.23 21.25
C MET A 94 -2.00 4.49 21.56
N THR A 95 -1.09 5.12 22.32
CA THR A 95 0.17 4.51 22.74
C THR A 95 -0.06 3.22 23.53
N LYS A 96 -1.06 3.22 24.42
CA LYS A 96 -1.42 2.04 25.20
C LYS A 96 -1.93 0.91 24.31
N LEU A 97 -2.89 1.18 23.41
CA LEU A 97 -3.41 0.17 22.48
C LEU A 97 -2.30 -0.38 21.56
N ALA A 98 -1.47 0.52 21.02
CA ALA A 98 -0.36 0.14 20.15
C ALA A 98 0.59 -0.85 20.84
N ASN A 99 1.02 -0.55 22.08
CA ASN A 99 1.90 -1.42 22.83
C ASN A 99 1.27 -2.81 23.13
N GLU A 100 -0.04 -2.85 23.41
CA GLU A 100 -0.75 -4.11 23.59
C GLU A 100 -0.77 -4.96 22.31
N VAL A 101 -1.04 -4.33 21.13
CA VAL A 101 -1.06 -5.04 19.85
C VAL A 101 0.36 -5.47 19.43
N TYR A 102 1.38 -4.66 19.70
CA TYR A 102 2.78 -5.05 19.44
C TYR A 102 3.19 -6.28 20.26
N ALA A 103 2.80 -6.33 21.54
CA ALA A 103 3.05 -7.49 22.38
C ALA A 103 2.36 -8.77 21.85
N ILE A 104 1.16 -8.64 21.28
CA ILE A 104 0.47 -9.74 20.57
C ILE A 104 1.26 -10.14 19.32
N GLY A 105 1.66 -9.16 18.50
CA GLY A 105 2.46 -9.39 17.29
C GLY A 105 3.78 -10.13 17.59
N GLN A 106 4.49 -9.73 18.65
CA GLN A 106 5.70 -10.42 19.12
C GLN A 106 5.43 -11.89 19.49
N LYS A 107 4.37 -12.17 20.26
CA LYS A 107 3.99 -13.53 20.65
C LYS A 107 3.61 -14.41 19.44
N LEU A 108 3.13 -13.79 18.36
CA LEU A 108 2.78 -14.46 17.10
C LEU A 108 3.97 -14.53 16.13
N ASN A 109 5.18 -14.14 16.56
CA ASN A 109 6.42 -14.16 15.78
C ASN A 109 6.41 -13.28 14.52
N TYR A 110 5.69 -12.16 14.54
CA TYR A 110 5.85 -11.14 13.50
C TYR A 110 7.17 -10.38 13.70
N ASN A 111 7.89 -10.13 12.61
CA ASN A 111 9.23 -9.54 12.67
C ASN A 111 9.20 -8.03 12.96
N PHE A 112 8.32 -7.29 12.29
CA PHE A 112 8.23 -5.84 12.42
C PHE A 112 6.84 -5.32 12.06
N VAL A 113 6.58 -4.08 12.45
CA VAL A 113 5.42 -3.29 12.01
C VAL A 113 5.89 -2.24 11.02
N TYR A 114 5.14 -2.06 9.94
CA TYR A 114 5.32 -0.94 9.02
C TYR A 114 3.98 -0.28 8.71
N GLY A 115 4.02 0.91 8.15
CA GLY A 115 2.82 1.65 7.74
C GLY A 115 3.19 2.90 6.96
N PHE A 116 2.17 3.65 6.56
CA PHE A 116 2.36 4.94 5.89
C PHE A 116 1.72 6.04 6.70
N ALA A 117 2.55 6.93 7.22
CA ALA A 117 2.12 8.09 7.98
C ALA A 117 2.02 9.32 7.07
N ASN A 118 1.02 10.14 7.30
CA ASN A 118 0.95 11.49 6.75
C ASN A 118 1.50 12.51 7.77
N ARG A 119 1.56 13.78 7.39
CA ARG A 119 2.01 14.86 8.27
C ARG A 119 1.38 14.86 9.67
N ASN A 120 0.08 14.56 9.77
CA ASN A 120 -0.64 14.62 11.05
C ASN A 120 -0.31 13.45 11.98
N SER A 121 -0.05 12.26 11.42
CA SER A 121 0.26 11.05 12.19
C SER A 121 1.75 10.80 12.39
N HIS A 122 2.61 11.46 11.60
CA HIS A 122 4.07 11.28 11.63
C HIS A 122 4.65 11.45 13.04
N TYR A 123 4.30 12.56 13.73
CA TYR A 123 4.78 12.83 15.10
C TYR A 123 4.43 11.70 16.08
N MET A 124 3.23 11.14 15.97
CA MET A 124 2.83 10.04 16.86
C MET A 124 3.68 8.80 16.61
N PHE A 125 3.90 8.44 15.34
CA PHE A 125 4.71 7.26 15.01
C PHE A 125 6.17 7.44 15.42
N SER A 126 6.81 8.57 15.07
CA SER A 126 8.23 8.82 15.39
C SER A 126 8.47 9.01 16.88
N GLU A 127 7.79 9.99 17.50
CA GLU A 127 8.13 10.45 18.84
C GLU A 127 7.43 9.66 19.96
N LYS A 128 6.22 9.15 19.73
CA LYS A 128 5.46 8.43 20.77
C LYS A 128 5.56 6.93 20.68
N LEU A 129 5.65 6.38 19.47
CA LEU A 129 5.69 4.94 19.24
C LEU A 129 7.08 4.42 18.85
N GLY A 130 8.06 5.30 18.62
CA GLY A 130 9.45 4.96 18.35
C GLY A 130 9.66 4.26 17.00
N PHE A 131 8.91 4.67 15.97
CA PHE A 131 9.15 4.22 14.61
C PHE A 131 10.27 5.01 13.95
N LYS A 132 11.07 4.33 13.15
CA LYS A 132 11.89 4.98 12.12
C LYS A 132 11.00 5.47 10.99
N THR A 133 11.34 6.61 10.41
CA THR A 133 10.55 7.25 9.36
C THR A 133 11.40 7.54 8.14
N ILE A 134 10.86 7.22 6.97
CA ILE A 134 11.52 7.37 5.68
C ILE A 134 10.57 8.14 4.76
N VAL A 135 11.06 9.21 4.13
CA VAL A 135 10.26 10.01 3.18
C VAL A 135 9.98 9.21 1.92
N MET A 136 8.73 9.23 1.47
CA MET A 136 8.30 8.55 0.25
C MET A 136 8.30 9.52 -0.93
N PRO A 137 9.03 9.24 -2.02
CA PRO A 137 8.99 10.07 -3.21
C PRO A 137 7.75 9.79 -4.07
N GLU A 138 7.10 10.84 -4.55
CA GLU A 138 6.10 10.79 -5.62
C GLU A 138 6.64 11.52 -6.85
N TYR A 139 6.37 10.99 -8.03
CA TYR A 139 6.81 11.57 -9.28
C TYR A 139 5.64 11.89 -10.20
N SER A 140 5.72 13.02 -10.93
CA SER A 140 4.88 13.32 -12.08
C SER A 140 5.61 12.97 -13.35
N VAL A 141 4.93 12.27 -14.25
CA VAL A 141 5.43 11.92 -15.59
C VAL A 141 5.12 13.06 -16.56
N ASN A 142 6.09 13.45 -17.39
CA ASN A 142 5.84 14.36 -18.49
C ASN A 142 4.96 13.67 -19.56
N MET A 143 3.80 14.25 -19.86
CA MET A 143 2.82 13.67 -20.77
C MET A 143 2.95 14.15 -22.24
N GLU A 144 3.87 15.06 -22.52
CA GLU A 144 4.07 15.65 -23.86
C GLU A 144 5.02 14.83 -24.74
N ASN A 145 6.04 14.20 -24.17
CA ASN A 145 7.18 13.61 -24.89
C ASN A 145 7.06 12.11 -25.17
N ASN A 146 5.86 11.55 -25.26
CA ASN A 146 5.67 10.11 -25.40
C ASN A 146 5.01 9.77 -26.73
N ASN A 147 5.82 9.39 -27.71
CA ASN A 147 5.46 8.71 -28.93
C ASN A 147 6.49 7.60 -29.21
N HIS A 148 6.61 6.69 -28.28
CA HIS A 148 7.41 5.49 -28.46
C HIS A 148 6.52 4.41 -29.07
N ALA A 149 6.35 4.43 -30.39
CA ALA A 149 5.66 3.36 -31.10
C ALA A 149 6.46 2.05 -30.94
N ASN A 150 6.27 1.36 -29.82
CA ASN A 150 6.88 0.05 -29.62
C ASN A 150 5.89 -1.04 -30.05
N LEU A 151 6.09 -1.57 -31.25
CA LEU A 151 5.24 -2.57 -31.89
C LEU A 151 5.36 -3.97 -31.26
N ASN A 152 6.27 -4.20 -30.33
CA ASN A 152 6.58 -5.52 -29.83
C ASN A 152 5.81 -5.91 -28.57
N TYR A 153 5.51 -4.95 -27.70
CA TYR A 153 4.75 -5.18 -26.48
C TYR A 153 3.27 -4.82 -26.64
N THR A 154 2.40 -5.66 -26.13
CA THR A 154 0.94 -5.43 -26.12
C THR A 154 0.48 -5.17 -24.69
N CYS A 155 -0.24 -4.07 -24.45
CA CYS A 155 -0.92 -3.80 -23.18
C CYS A 155 -2.40 -4.13 -23.32
N SER A 156 -2.86 -5.14 -22.60
CA SER A 156 -4.25 -5.59 -22.61
C SER A 156 -4.94 -5.26 -21.30
N ASP A 157 -6.12 -4.64 -21.37
CA ASP A 157 -7.00 -4.44 -20.22
C ASP A 157 -7.52 -5.79 -19.72
N ILE A 158 -7.46 -6.05 -18.44
CA ILE A 158 -7.87 -7.32 -17.82
C ILE A 158 -8.93 -7.10 -16.74
N CYS A 159 -9.81 -8.07 -16.60
CA CYS A 159 -10.83 -8.13 -15.55
C CYS A 159 -10.53 -9.20 -14.48
N TYR A 160 -9.43 -9.94 -14.62
CA TYR A 160 -8.99 -10.97 -13.69
C TYR A 160 -7.49 -11.24 -13.86
N PHE A 161 -6.75 -11.38 -12.74
CA PHE A 161 -5.39 -11.89 -12.73
C PHE A 161 -5.45 -13.41 -12.66
N ASP A 162 -5.03 -14.06 -13.72
CA ASP A 162 -5.16 -15.49 -13.97
C ASP A 162 -3.85 -16.28 -13.79
N ASP A 163 -3.83 -17.50 -14.29
CA ASP A 163 -2.67 -18.38 -14.20
C ASP A 163 -1.47 -17.83 -14.99
N SER A 164 -1.69 -17.12 -16.10
CA SER A 164 -0.59 -16.53 -16.88
C SER A 164 0.14 -15.44 -16.10
N TYR A 165 -0.61 -14.66 -15.32
CA TYR A 165 -0.03 -13.72 -14.36
C TYR A 165 0.69 -14.45 -13.23
N SER A 166 0.12 -15.54 -12.71
CA SER A 166 0.74 -16.35 -11.65
C SER A 166 2.08 -16.93 -12.09
N ASP A 167 2.16 -17.45 -13.30
CA ASP A 167 3.40 -17.96 -13.91
C ASP A 167 4.46 -16.84 -14.05
N PHE A 168 4.05 -15.65 -14.49
CA PHE A 168 4.94 -14.49 -14.54
C PHE A 168 5.46 -14.15 -13.13
N TYR A 169 4.56 -14.04 -12.14
CA TYR A 169 4.93 -13.70 -10.77
C TYR A 169 5.92 -14.72 -10.18
N GLU A 170 5.66 -16.01 -10.28
CA GLU A 170 6.52 -17.07 -9.74
C GLU A 170 7.87 -17.15 -10.48
N LYS A 171 7.86 -17.04 -11.79
CA LYS A 171 9.05 -17.23 -12.63
C LYS A 171 10.00 -16.03 -12.59
N TYR A 172 9.45 -14.82 -12.62
CA TYR A 172 10.26 -13.60 -12.80
C TYR A 172 10.39 -12.78 -11.54
N VAL A 173 9.33 -12.63 -10.76
CA VAL A 173 9.29 -11.71 -9.64
C VAL A 173 9.92 -12.33 -8.42
N LYS A 174 9.41 -13.48 -7.98
CA LYS A 174 9.85 -14.14 -6.75
C LYS A 174 11.34 -14.53 -6.77
N LYS A 175 11.89 -14.79 -7.95
CA LYS A 175 13.29 -15.21 -8.13
C LYS A 175 14.27 -14.06 -8.39
N ARG A 176 13.81 -12.88 -8.81
CA ARG A 176 14.67 -11.80 -9.31
C ARG A 176 14.61 -10.52 -8.49
N ILE A 177 13.64 -10.36 -7.62
CA ILE A 177 13.55 -9.17 -6.77
C ILE A 177 14.48 -9.33 -5.58
N ASP A 178 15.50 -8.49 -5.54
CA ASP A 178 16.40 -8.29 -4.40
C ASP A 178 15.85 -7.28 -3.39
N LYS A 179 14.70 -6.67 -3.68
CA LYS A 179 14.04 -5.64 -2.87
C LYS A 179 13.05 -6.25 -1.87
N ILE A 180 12.74 -5.48 -0.86
CA ILE A 180 11.64 -5.75 0.04
C ILE A 180 10.34 -5.33 -0.65
N MET A 181 9.41 -6.24 -0.85
CA MET A 181 8.13 -5.93 -1.47
C MET A 181 7.00 -6.74 -0.88
N ARG A 182 5.80 -6.19 -0.90
CA ARG A 182 4.59 -6.94 -0.55
C ARG A 182 4.35 -8.04 -1.58
N ILE A 183 3.93 -9.23 -1.11
CA ILE A 183 3.57 -10.34 -2.01
C ILE A 183 2.34 -9.94 -2.83
N ARG A 184 2.43 -10.15 -4.15
CA ARG A 184 1.42 -9.80 -5.16
C ARG A 184 0.94 -11.05 -5.91
N THR A 185 0.45 -12.06 -5.16
CA THR A 185 -0.18 -13.23 -5.79
C THR A 185 -1.45 -12.82 -6.56
N ALA A 186 -1.90 -13.65 -7.52
CA ALA A 186 -3.13 -13.40 -8.26
C ALA A 186 -4.34 -13.16 -7.33
N ASP A 187 -4.49 -13.97 -6.27
CA ASP A 187 -5.55 -13.80 -5.28
C ASP A 187 -5.49 -12.45 -4.57
N TYR A 188 -4.27 -12.02 -4.16
CA TYR A 188 -4.07 -10.70 -3.57
C TYR A 188 -4.42 -9.58 -4.55
N MET A 189 -4.00 -9.67 -5.82
CA MET A 189 -4.25 -8.68 -6.85
C MET A 189 -5.75 -8.58 -7.19
N ASN A 190 -6.42 -9.72 -7.34
CA ASN A 190 -7.86 -9.78 -7.55
C ASN A 190 -8.63 -9.17 -6.37
N TRP A 191 -8.26 -9.51 -5.14
CA TRP A 191 -8.84 -8.90 -3.93
C TRP A 191 -8.57 -7.39 -3.90
N ARG A 192 -7.32 -6.97 -4.09
CA ARG A 192 -6.89 -5.58 -3.90
C ARG A 192 -7.50 -4.61 -4.91
N PHE A 193 -7.60 -5.01 -6.16
CA PHE A 193 -7.98 -4.11 -7.26
C PHE A 193 -9.33 -4.43 -7.88
N LEU A 194 -9.62 -5.67 -8.18
CA LEU A 194 -10.81 -6.03 -8.94
C LEU A 194 -12.05 -6.23 -8.05
N ASN A 195 -11.85 -6.69 -6.81
CA ASN A 195 -12.92 -6.87 -5.83
C ASN A 195 -13.07 -5.69 -4.87
N HIS A 196 -12.40 -4.56 -5.14
CA HIS A 196 -12.53 -3.37 -4.29
C HIS A 196 -13.93 -2.76 -4.42
N PRO A 197 -14.67 -2.55 -3.29
CA PRO A 197 -16.09 -2.19 -3.36
C PRO A 197 -16.35 -0.74 -3.79
N GLU A 198 -15.38 0.16 -3.61
CA GLU A 198 -15.57 1.60 -3.80
C GLU A 198 -14.71 2.18 -4.93
N ASN A 199 -13.45 1.75 -5.04
CA ASN A 199 -12.53 2.24 -6.06
C ASN A 199 -12.64 1.41 -7.33
N LYS A 200 -12.62 2.10 -8.47
CA LYS A 200 -12.49 1.46 -9.79
C LYS A 200 -11.05 1.61 -10.28
N TYR A 201 -10.43 0.49 -10.51
CA TYR A 201 -9.09 0.42 -11.08
C TYR A 201 -9.16 -0.10 -12.52
N LYS A 202 -8.21 0.35 -13.34
CA LYS A 202 -7.92 -0.23 -14.65
C LYS A 202 -6.65 -1.04 -14.54
N CYS A 203 -6.77 -2.34 -14.73
CA CYS A 203 -5.66 -3.28 -14.65
C CYS A 203 -5.22 -3.68 -16.05
N TYR A 204 -3.92 -3.63 -16.31
CA TYR A 204 -3.33 -4.00 -17.59
C TYR A 204 -2.26 -5.07 -17.39
N VAL A 205 -2.21 -6.01 -18.34
CA VAL A 205 -1.08 -6.94 -18.49
C VAL A 205 -0.29 -6.52 -19.72
N ILE A 206 1.03 -6.57 -19.60
CA ILE A 206 1.97 -6.31 -20.69
C ILE A 206 2.51 -7.65 -21.17
N SER A 207 2.38 -7.95 -22.45
CA SER A 207 2.83 -9.19 -23.05
C SER A 207 3.76 -8.96 -24.24
N LEU A 208 4.68 -9.89 -24.44
CA LEU A 208 5.55 -10.00 -25.60
C LEU A 208 5.46 -11.42 -26.14
N ASN A 209 5.02 -11.60 -27.40
CA ASN A 209 4.79 -12.91 -28.01
C ASN A 209 3.92 -13.82 -27.13
N ASP A 210 2.78 -13.29 -26.63
CA ASP A 210 1.82 -13.96 -25.75
C ASP A 210 2.36 -14.36 -24.35
N GLU A 211 3.61 -14.04 -24.03
CA GLU A 211 4.17 -14.24 -22.69
C GLU A 211 4.03 -12.95 -21.86
N VAL A 212 3.46 -13.07 -20.65
CA VAL A 212 3.34 -11.95 -19.72
C VAL A 212 4.72 -11.46 -19.29
N LYS A 213 4.98 -10.16 -19.43
CA LYS A 213 6.21 -9.47 -19.05
C LYS A 213 6.02 -8.42 -17.96
N GLY A 214 4.78 -8.19 -17.57
CA GLY A 214 4.47 -7.24 -16.51
C GLY A 214 3.00 -6.95 -16.39
N TYR A 215 2.69 -6.13 -15.40
CA TYR A 215 1.38 -5.52 -15.24
C TYR A 215 1.51 -4.11 -14.68
N PHE A 216 0.47 -3.33 -14.83
CA PHE A 216 0.29 -2.08 -14.11
C PHE A 216 -1.19 -1.79 -13.85
N VAL A 217 -1.43 -0.94 -12.86
CA VAL A 217 -2.78 -0.60 -12.41
C VAL A 217 -2.94 0.92 -12.37
N LEU A 218 -3.97 1.42 -13.02
CA LEU A 218 -4.33 2.82 -13.06
C LEU A 218 -5.53 3.12 -12.16
N LYS A 219 -5.48 4.25 -11.48
CA LYS A 219 -6.61 4.84 -10.76
C LYS A 219 -6.85 6.26 -11.24
N ASN A 220 -8.01 6.49 -11.83
CA ASN A 220 -8.49 7.84 -12.13
C ASN A 220 -9.01 8.49 -10.83
N TYR A 221 -8.47 9.64 -10.48
CA TYR A 221 -8.89 10.41 -9.31
C TYR A 221 -9.70 11.63 -9.76
N ASN A 222 -11.01 11.42 -9.91
CA ASN A 222 -12.00 12.47 -10.24
C ASN A 222 -11.68 13.29 -11.52
N ASN A 223 -11.08 12.68 -12.53
CA ASN A 223 -10.59 13.31 -13.74
C ASN A 223 -9.61 14.49 -13.51
N ILE A 224 -9.03 14.60 -12.32
CA ILE A 224 -8.04 15.63 -11.99
C ILE A 224 -6.64 15.08 -12.25
N LYS A 225 -6.41 13.85 -11.78
CA LYS A 225 -5.13 13.13 -11.93
C LYS A 225 -5.34 11.64 -12.07
N CYS A 226 -4.42 10.99 -12.74
CA CYS A 226 -4.29 9.55 -12.79
C CYS A 226 -3.06 9.10 -12.01
N HIS A 227 -3.20 8.01 -11.26
CA HIS A 227 -2.10 7.36 -10.59
C HIS A 227 -1.80 6.04 -11.28
N ILE A 228 -0.52 5.75 -11.54
CA ILE A 228 -0.05 4.37 -11.68
C ILE A 228 0.12 3.87 -10.24
N VAL A 229 -0.94 3.23 -9.73
CA VAL A 229 -0.99 2.84 -8.31
C VAL A 229 -0.17 1.62 -8.00
N ASP A 230 -0.01 0.74 -8.97
CA ASP A 230 0.85 -0.44 -8.86
C ASP A 230 1.42 -0.82 -10.22
N PHE A 231 2.60 -1.40 -10.22
CA PHE A 231 3.21 -1.96 -11.42
C PHE A 231 4.29 -2.97 -11.02
N LEU A 232 4.55 -3.90 -11.88
CA LEU A 232 5.66 -4.83 -11.81
C LEU A 232 5.96 -5.28 -13.23
N ILE A 233 7.08 -4.85 -13.75
CA ILE A 233 7.41 -4.95 -15.18
C ILE A 233 8.81 -5.48 -15.38
N PHE A 234 8.99 -6.22 -16.45
CA PHE A 234 10.29 -6.69 -16.88
C PHE A 234 11.24 -5.50 -17.13
N ASP A 235 12.49 -5.66 -16.73
CA ASP A 235 13.52 -4.61 -16.86
C ASP A 235 13.98 -4.47 -18.33
N ASP A 236 13.14 -3.79 -19.12
CA ASP A 236 13.31 -3.54 -20.54
C ASP A 236 12.74 -2.15 -20.89
N PRO A 237 13.53 -1.24 -21.49
CA PRO A 237 13.07 0.09 -21.88
C PRO A 237 11.78 0.08 -22.71
N CYS A 238 11.62 -0.88 -23.61
CA CYS A 238 10.43 -1.00 -24.45
C CYS A 238 9.19 -1.41 -23.65
N CYS A 239 9.36 -2.21 -22.61
CA CYS A 239 8.29 -2.55 -21.67
C CYS A 239 7.86 -1.32 -20.86
N TYR A 240 8.82 -0.49 -20.43
CA TYR A 240 8.56 0.78 -19.75
C TYR A 240 7.77 1.74 -20.61
N ASP A 241 8.22 1.94 -21.87
CA ASP A 241 7.54 2.80 -22.84
C ASP A 241 6.10 2.34 -23.06
N SER A 242 5.86 1.03 -23.22
CA SER A 242 4.52 0.48 -23.42
C SER A 242 3.58 0.74 -22.24
N MET A 243 4.08 0.64 -21.01
CA MET A 243 3.32 1.01 -19.80
C MET A 243 2.96 2.49 -19.80
N ILE A 244 3.94 3.35 -20.01
CA ILE A 244 3.79 4.81 -19.91
C ILE A 244 2.90 5.33 -21.04
N ASP A 245 3.09 4.90 -22.27
CA ASP A 245 2.28 5.31 -23.42
C ASP A 245 0.82 4.90 -23.25
N THR A 246 0.56 3.70 -22.73
CA THR A 246 -0.80 3.24 -22.41
C THR A 246 -1.43 4.10 -21.31
N ALA A 247 -0.69 4.39 -20.24
CA ALA A 247 -1.16 5.23 -19.15
C ALA A 247 -1.45 6.68 -19.60
N ILE A 248 -0.61 7.26 -20.46
CA ILE A 248 -0.82 8.59 -21.04
C ILE A 248 -2.01 8.59 -21.99
N SER A 249 -2.15 7.56 -22.82
CA SER A 249 -3.30 7.42 -23.72
C SER A 249 -4.59 7.35 -22.92
N PHE A 250 -4.61 6.58 -21.81
CA PHE A 250 -5.74 6.55 -20.86
C PHE A 250 -6.04 7.95 -20.31
N CYS A 251 -5.02 8.70 -19.88
CA CYS A 251 -5.19 10.05 -19.37
C CYS A 251 -5.80 10.98 -20.43
N LYS A 252 -5.25 11.00 -21.65
CA LYS A 252 -5.72 11.84 -22.75
C LYS A 252 -7.17 11.54 -23.12
N CYS A 253 -7.55 10.26 -23.20
CA CYS A 253 -8.94 9.84 -23.48
C CYS A 253 -9.93 10.25 -22.37
N ASN A 254 -9.48 10.50 -21.15
CA ASN A 254 -10.31 10.91 -20.01
C ASN A 254 -10.15 12.40 -19.64
N GLY A 255 -9.42 13.20 -20.43
CA GLY A 255 -9.19 14.62 -20.16
C GLY A 255 -8.35 14.87 -18.90
N ILE A 256 -7.45 13.96 -18.55
CA ILE A 256 -6.60 14.03 -17.36
C ILE A 256 -5.24 14.57 -17.76
N GLU A 257 -4.79 15.61 -17.08
CA GLU A 257 -3.54 16.32 -17.40
C GLU A 257 -2.34 15.92 -16.51
N LYS A 258 -2.57 15.13 -15.47
CA LYS A 258 -1.52 14.74 -14.53
C LYS A 258 -1.47 13.23 -14.33
N LEU A 259 -0.30 12.63 -14.62
CA LEU A 259 0.01 11.22 -14.33
C LEU A 259 1.10 11.16 -13.26
N THR A 260 0.86 10.40 -12.18
CA THR A 260 1.81 10.28 -11.08
C THR A 260 2.00 8.83 -10.65
N LEU A 261 3.15 8.55 -10.04
CA LEU A 261 3.47 7.24 -9.45
C LEU A 261 4.43 7.39 -8.27
N TRP A 262 4.46 6.36 -7.42
CA TRP A 262 5.55 6.15 -6.48
C TRP A 262 6.52 5.12 -7.05
N MET A 263 7.80 5.38 -6.92
CA MET A 263 8.85 4.42 -7.23
C MET A 263 10.13 4.79 -6.49
N ASN A 264 11.01 3.81 -6.37
CA ASN A 264 12.35 4.02 -5.84
C ASN A 264 13.30 4.51 -6.94
N LYS A 265 14.22 5.41 -6.59
CA LYS A 265 15.27 5.92 -7.53
C LYS A 265 16.25 4.83 -7.99
N THR A 266 16.32 3.71 -7.29
CA THR A 266 17.18 2.57 -7.66
C THR A 266 16.57 1.62 -8.71
N LEU A 267 15.35 1.89 -9.17
CA LEU A 267 14.74 1.12 -10.26
C LEU A 267 15.21 1.66 -11.61
N SER A 268 15.54 0.77 -12.55
CA SER A 268 15.92 1.15 -13.92
C SER A 268 14.84 1.98 -14.63
N LEU A 269 13.57 1.78 -14.25
CA LEU A 269 12.47 2.63 -14.69
C LEU A 269 12.67 4.11 -14.32
N TYR A 270 13.23 4.40 -13.13
CA TYR A 270 13.51 5.79 -12.74
C TYR A 270 14.50 6.45 -13.70
N ASP A 271 15.62 5.78 -13.99
CA ASP A 271 16.64 6.30 -14.91
C ASP A 271 16.07 6.49 -16.33
N HIS A 272 15.20 5.59 -16.75
CA HIS A 272 14.53 5.68 -18.04
C HIS A 272 13.60 6.90 -18.12
N LEU A 273 12.69 7.06 -17.16
CA LEU A 273 11.72 8.17 -17.13
C LEU A 273 12.38 9.53 -16.84
N ASN A 274 13.47 9.56 -16.11
CA ASN A 274 14.19 10.80 -15.84
C ASN A 274 14.77 11.45 -17.12
N LYS A 275 15.06 10.64 -18.14
CA LYS A 275 15.49 11.12 -19.47
C LYS A 275 14.38 11.80 -20.26
N THR A 276 13.11 11.42 -20.00
CA THR A 276 11.92 11.94 -20.70
C THR A 276 11.23 13.08 -19.95
N GLY A 277 11.71 13.41 -18.75
CA GLY A 277 11.18 14.50 -17.93
C GLY A 277 10.28 14.01 -16.80
N LEU A 278 10.93 13.56 -15.73
CA LEU A 278 10.27 13.18 -14.47
C LEU A 278 10.38 14.35 -13.49
N THR A 279 9.30 14.70 -12.81
CA THR A 279 9.29 15.75 -11.77
C THR A 279 9.01 15.14 -10.41
N GLU A 280 9.90 15.32 -9.45
CA GLU A 280 9.68 14.90 -8.06
C GLU A 280 8.72 15.87 -7.37
N ASN A 281 7.66 15.32 -6.77
CA ASN A 281 6.68 16.08 -6.01
C ASN A 281 7.07 16.04 -4.52
N LEU A 282 7.01 17.19 -3.87
CA LEU A 282 7.17 17.25 -2.42
C LEU A 282 5.92 16.69 -1.76
N MET A 283 6.05 15.52 -1.16
CA MET A 283 4.98 14.85 -0.44
C MET A 283 5.38 14.63 1.01
N GLU A 284 4.41 14.82 1.92
CA GLU A 284 4.59 14.53 3.35
C GLU A 284 4.00 13.15 3.68
N ASN A 285 4.42 12.14 2.92
CA ASN A 285 4.13 10.73 3.16
C ASN A 285 5.40 10.02 3.62
N TYR A 286 5.28 9.24 4.66
CA TYR A 286 6.41 8.59 5.32
C TYR A 286 6.14 7.10 5.44
N LEU A 287 7.05 6.27 4.95
CA LEU A 287 7.12 4.88 5.38
C LEU A 287 7.62 4.88 6.82
N VAL A 288 6.87 4.25 7.71
CA VAL A 288 7.21 4.12 9.13
C VAL A 288 7.45 2.65 9.46
N ILE A 289 8.52 2.36 10.22
CA ILE A 289 8.97 0.99 10.50
C ILE A 289 9.35 0.86 11.97
N LYS A 290 8.93 -0.24 12.61
CA LYS A 290 9.30 -0.57 13.99
C LYS A 290 9.55 -2.07 14.13
N SER A 291 10.71 -2.46 14.68
CA SER A 291 10.98 -3.85 15.05
C SER A 291 10.03 -4.32 16.14
N LEU A 292 9.59 -5.56 16.02
CA LEU A 292 8.95 -6.31 17.11
C LEU A 292 9.91 -7.30 17.76
N THR A 293 11.02 -7.61 17.12
CA THR A 293 12.03 -8.57 17.60
C THR A 293 13.27 -7.77 18.01
N PRO A 294 13.73 -7.82 19.27
CA PRO A 294 14.87 -7.02 19.75
C PRO A 294 16.15 -7.22 18.94
N ASP A 295 16.38 -8.43 18.45
CA ASP A 295 17.60 -8.83 17.74
C ASP A 295 17.46 -8.73 16.20
N LEU A 296 16.33 -8.22 15.68
CA LEU A 296 16.18 -8.00 14.24
C LEU A 296 17.01 -6.81 13.80
N ASP A 297 18.00 -7.07 12.99
CA ASP A 297 18.75 -6.00 12.32
C ASP A 297 17.84 -5.32 11.29
N LEU A 298 17.38 -4.12 11.60
CA LEU A 298 16.59 -3.29 10.71
C LEU A 298 17.42 -2.52 9.68
N SER A 299 18.74 -2.59 9.72
CA SER A 299 19.62 -1.78 8.88
C SER A 299 19.31 -1.87 7.38
N GLU A 300 18.82 -3.02 6.92
CA GLU A 300 18.39 -3.22 5.54
C GLU A 300 16.95 -2.74 5.32
N ILE A 301 16.08 -2.92 6.31
CA ILE A 301 14.65 -2.58 6.22
C ILE A 301 14.44 -1.06 6.34
N GLU A 302 15.34 -0.36 7.03
CA GLU A 302 15.30 1.10 7.21
C GLU A 302 15.83 1.89 6.01
N LYS A 303 16.37 1.23 4.98
CA LYS A 303 16.83 1.88 3.75
C LYS A 303 15.74 1.84 2.70
N ILE A 304 15.27 3.02 2.25
CA ILE A 304 14.26 3.11 1.18
C ILE A 304 14.72 2.39 -0.09
N ASP A 305 16.01 2.43 -0.38
CA ASP A 305 16.61 1.84 -1.57
C ASP A 305 16.45 0.32 -1.63
N ASN A 306 16.20 -0.31 -0.50
CA ASN A 306 15.96 -1.75 -0.41
C ASN A 306 14.48 -2.12 -0.62
N TRP A 307 13.59 -1.16 -0.77
CA TRP A 307 12.17 -1.40 -0.98
C TRP A 307 11.74 -1.28 -2.43
N TYR A 308 10.84 -2.14 -2.84
CA TYR A 308 10.00 -1.96 -4.02
C TYR A 308 8.62 -1.49 -3.54
N LEU A 309 8.41 -0.20 -3.57
CA LEU A 309 7.18 0.41 -3.07
C LEU A 309 6.45 1.13 -4.20
N THR A 310 5.15 0.92 -4.20
CA THR A 310 4.19 1.61 -5.07
C THR A 310 3.07 2.22 -4.22
N MET A 311 2.21 3.01 -4.82
CA MET A 311 1.05 3.60 -4.12
C MET A 311 0.12 2.53 -3.54
N ALA A 312 0.07 1.34 -4.16
CA ALA A 312 -0.77 0.22 -3.72
C ALA A 312 -0.37 -0.38 -2.37
N ASP A 313 0.87 -0.17 -1.93
CA ASP A 313 1.33 -0.63 -0.62
C ASP A 313 0.71 0.19 0.52
N SER A 314 0.24 1.41 0.22
CA SER A 314 -0.52 2.26 1.13
C SER A 314 -2.02 1.93 1.12
N ASP A 315 -2.72 2.26 2.21
CA ASP A 315 -4.18 2.13 2.34
C ASP A 315 -4.96 3.35 1.80
N VAL A 316 -4.26 4.34 1.28
CA VAL A 316 -4.86 5.59 0.75
C VAL A 316 -5.29 5.43 -0.72
N TYR A 317 -4.60 4.61 -1.49
CA TYR A 317 -4.78 4.49 -2.94
C TYR A 317 -5.59 3.27 -3.36
#